data_ef3ea6c3a59f810f4f4d03e7a418842b
#
_entry.id   ef3ea6c3a59f810f4f4d03e7a418842b
#
_cell.length_a   1.000
_cell.length_b   1.000
_cell.length_c   1.000
_cell.angle_alpha   90.00
_cell.angle_beta   90.00
_cell.angle_gamma   90.00
#
_symmetry.space_group_name_H-M   'P 1'
#
loop_
_entity.id
_entity.type
_entity.pdbx_description
1 polymer ?
#
loop_
_entity_poly.entity_id
_entity_poly.type
_entity_poly.pdbx_seq_one_letter_code
_entity_poly.pdbx_strand_id
1 'polypeptide(L)'
;GITNNALLMVSDTPGTNKTNYHTLNLKPKVRIDLDALTPGLYAEGYAALDYSFNDGKSINTPYDIYSYSSATDEYTNHKDATGAISVNSWSNKSNTITLNARIGYTRTFNEAHRIDAFASYEQSKYNYSSLSGYRTNYLSSALPDLDFGSKVDADKDNGGNSTETARQNWFGRINYGYKDKYLAEFTIR
;
A
#
# COMPACT_ATOMS: atom_id res chain seq x y z
N GLY A 1 -24.39 -29.18 -14.53
CA GLY A 1 -24.15 -27.82 -14.00
C GLY A 1 -23.85 -26.88 -15.15
N ILE A 2 -24.41 -25.70 -15.14
CA ILE A 2 -24.14 -24.65 -16.13
C ILE A 2 -22.73 -24.13 -15.80
N THR A 3 -21.81 -24.34 -16.72
CA THR A 3 -20.45 -23.83 -16.62
C THR A 3 -20.37 -22.46 -17.30
N ASN A 4 -19.79 -21.48 -16.65
CA ASN A 4 -19.50 -20.21 -17.29
C ASN A 4 -18.62 -20.43 -18.53
N ASN A 5 -18.91 -19.70 -19.60
CA ASN A 5 -18.11 -19.76 -20.82
C ASN A 5 -16.75 -19.07 -20.54
N ALA A 6 -15.66 -19.85 -20.64
CA ALA A 6 -14.32 -19.34 -20.35
C ALA A 6 -13.90 -18.19 -21.29
N LEU A 7 -14.31 -18.24 -22.57
CA LEU A 7 -14.03 -17.15 -23.51
C LEU A 7 -14.78 -15.87 -23.16
N LEU A 8 -15.99 -15.97 -22.64
CA LEU A 8 -16.78 -14.84 -22.21
C LEU A 8 -16.12 -14.19 -20.97
N MET A 9 -15.64 -15.01 -20.03
CA MET A 9 -15.03 -14.52 -18.79
C MET A 9 -13.70 -13.78 -18.99
N VAL A 10 -12.98 -14.05 -20.08
CA VAL A 10 -11.74 -13.31 -20.42
C VAL A 10 -11.99 -12.17 -21.40
N SER A 11 -13.23 -11.98 -21.85
CA SER A 11 -13.65 -10.83 -22.66
C SER A 11 -14.07 -9.66 -21.81
N ASP A 12 -14.21 -8.49 -22.43
CA ASP A 12 -14.71 -7.27 -21.77
C ASP A 12 -16.24 -7.27 -21.58
N THR A 13 -16.94 -8.32 -22.06
CA THR A 13 -18.41 -8.39 -22.01
C THR A 13 -18.96 -8.35 -20.57
N PRO A 14 -18.41 -9.11 -19.58
CA PRO A 14 -18.89 -9.03 -18.20
C PRO A 14 -18.48 -7.74 -17.48
N GLY A 15 -17.65 -6.93 -18.13
CA GLY A 15 -17.06 -5.73 -17.57
C GLY A 15 -15.57 -5.88 -17.30
N THR A 16 -14.99 -4.86 -16.68
CA THR A 16 -13.55 -4.78 -16.42
C THR A 16 -13.28 -4.36 -14.99
N ASN A 17 -12.15 -4.82 -14.46
CA ASN A 17 -11.63 -4.34 -13.17
C ASN A 17 -10.16 -3.93 -13.38
N LYS A 18 -9.89 -2.65 -13.26
CA LYS A 18 -8.56 -2.09 -13.47
C LYS A 18 -8.11 -1.32 -12.23
N THR A 19 -6.91 -1.64 -11.75
CA THR A 19 -6.28 -0.93 -10.64
C THR A 19 -4.88 -0.49 -11.05
N ASN A 20 -4.55 0.77 -10.79
CA ASN A 20 -3.23 1.33 -10.96
C ASN A 20 -2.57 1.45 -9.59
N TYR A 21 -1.29 1.14 -9.50
CA TYR A 21 -0.49 1.25 -8.29
C TYR A 21 0.70 2.16 -8.54
N HIS A 22 0.89 3.11 -7.63
CA HIS A 22 2.01 4.04 -7.64
C HIS A 22 2.69 3.99 -6.27
N THR A 23 4.00 3.81 -6.26
CA THR A 23 4.77 3.77 -5.03
C THR A 23 6.00 4.66 -5.20
N LEU A 24 6.27 5.48 -4.18
CA LEU A 24 7.46 6.31 -4.10
C LEU A 24 8.10 6.11 -2.73
N ASN A 25 9.37 5.68 -2.73
CA ASN A 25 10.16 5.49 -1.52
C ASN A 25 11.40 6.38 -1.62
N LEU A 26 11.57 7.29 -0.67
CA LEU A 26 12.70 8.20 -0.57
C LEU A 26 13.30 8.08 0.83
N LYS A 27 14.63 7.96 0.91
CA LYS A 27 15.34 7.88 2.20
C LYS A 27 16.70 8.59 2.14
N PRO A 28 16.76 9.90 2.06
CA PRO A 28 18.00 10.62 2.25
C PRO A 28 18.55 10.38 3.65
N LYS A 29 19.86 10.14 3.72
CA LYS A 29 20.61 9.90 4.94
C LYS A 29 21.84 10.80 4.95
N VAL A 30 22.15 11.36 6.12
CA VAL A 30 23.33 12.16 6.37
C VAL A 30 24.08 11.57 7.55
N ARG A 31 25.40 11.47 7.44
CA ARG A 31 26.32 11.14 8.53
C ARG A 31 27.39 12.20 8.61
N ILE A 32 27.69 12.61 9.83
CA ILE A 32 28.73 13.57 10.17
C ILE A 32 29.64 12.90 11.17
N ASP A 33 30.91 12.73 10.82
CA ASP A 33 31.93 12.26 11.74
C ASP A 33 32.41 13.43 12.59
N LEU A 34 32.42 13.23 13.88
CA LEU A 34 32.71 14.25 14.91
C LEU A 34 34.08 13.98 15.58
N ASP A 35 35.02 13.43 14.83
CA ASP A 35 36.36 13.07 15.31
C ASP A 35 37.12 14.27 15.91
N ALA A 36 36.81 15.49 15.47
CA ALA A 36 37.36 16.72 16.05
C ALA A 36 36.97 16.94 17.53
N LEU A 37 35.81 16.38 17.95
CA LEU A 37 35.38 16.44 19.35
C LEU A 37 35.95 15.25 20.13
N THR A 38 35.80 14.07 19.59
CA THR A 38 36.40 12.83 20.11
C THR A 38 36.48 11.76 19.01
N PRO A 39 37.68 11.11 18.83
CA PRO A 39 37.85 10.10 17.81
C PRO A 39 36.81 8.97 17.93
N GLY A 40 36.13 8.65 16.81
CA GLY A 40 35.13 7.61 16.71
C GLY A 40 33.71 8.05 17.05
N LEU A 41 33.48 9.32 17.37
CA LEU A 41 32.14 9.87 17.54
C LEU A 41 31.53 10.24 16.19
N TYR A 42 30.25 9.95 16.00
CA TYR A 42 29.51 10.37 14.83
C TYR A 42 28.04 10.69 15.13
N ALA A 43 27.46 11.55 14.32
CA ALA A 43 26.02 11.79 14.28
C ALA A 43 25.47 11.33 12.93
N GLU A 44 24.31 10.75 12.94
CA GLU A 44 23.65 10.23 11.74
C GLU A 44 22.16 10.56 11.82
N GLY A 45 21.57 10.88 10.67
CA GLY A 45 20.13 11.07 10.59
C GLY A 45 19.60 10.72 9.23
N TYR A 46 18.33 10.32 9.18
CA TYR A 46 17.62 10.15 7.94
C TYR A 46 16.18 10.63 8.04
N ALA A 47 15.64 11.03 6.91
CA ALA A 47 14.21 11.20 6.70
C ALA A 47 13.78 10.16 5.67
N ALA A 48 12.70 9.42 5.94
CA ALA A 48 12.12 8.50 4.97
C ALA A 48 10.70 8.93 4.66
N LEU A 49 10.34 8.87 3.38
CA LEU A 49 9.01 9.04 2.86
C LEU A 49 8.64 7.78 2.07
N ASP A 50 7.67 7.05 2.57
CA ASP A 50 7.03 5.95 1.87
C ASP A 50 5.63 6.42 1.48
N TYR A 51 5.40 6.58 0.18
CA TYR A 51 4.12 7.00 -0.37
C TYR A 51 3.57 5.92 -1.28
N SER A 52 2.31 5.55 -1.07
CA SER A 52 1.58 4.63 -1.93
C SER A 52 0.23 5.24 -2.29
N PHE A 53 -0.08 5.16 -3.57
CA PHE A 53 -1.34 5.59 -4.13
C PHE A 53 -1.85 4.50 -5.06
N ASN A 54 -3.10 4.09 -4.88
CA ASN A 54 -3.77 3.26 -5.85
C ASN A 54 -5.14 3.83 -6.17
N ASP A 55 -5.47 3.79 -7.43
CA ASP A 55 -6.77 4.14 -7.95
C ASP A 55 -7.27 3.02 -8.86
N GLY A 56 -8.57 2.92 -8.97
CA GLY A 56 -9.14 1.90 -9.80
C GLY A 56 -10.58 2.18 -10.21
N LYS A 57 -11.00 1.40 -11.19
CA LYS A 57 -12.37 1.41 -11.68
C LYS A 57 -12.80 -0.03 -11.99
N SER A 58 -13.95 -0.40 -11.50
CA SER A 58 -14.63 -1.66 -11.82
C SER A 58 -15.94 -1.35 -12.55
N ILE A 59 -16.13 -1.99 -13.68
CA ILE A 59 -17.34 -1.93 -14.47
C ILE A 59 -17.92 -3.32 -14.46
N ASN A 60 -19.17 -3.45 -14.07
CA ASN A 60 -19.91 -4.71 -14.13
C ASN A 60 -21.04 -4.56 -15.14
N THR A 61 -21.04 -5.44 -16.13
CA THR A 61 -22.04 -5.49 -17.21
C THR A 61 -22.78 -6.80 -17.13
N PRO A 62 -24.09 -6.81 -16.93
CA PRO A 62 -24.91 -8.03 -17.01
C PRO A 62 -24.83 -8.66 -18.40
N TYR A 63 -24.84 -9.99 -18.47
CA TYR A 63 -24.80 -10.75 -19.73
C TYR A 63 -25.58 -12.06 -19.62
N ASP A 64 -26.14 -12.51 -20.76
CA ASP A 64 -26.89 -13.75 -20.89
C ASP A 64 -25.98 -14.92 -21.20
N ILE A 65 -26.35 -16.11 -20.75
CA ILE A 65 -25.72 -17.39 -21.10
C ILE A 65 -26.79 -18.30 -21.69
N TYR A 66 -26.53 -18.78 -22.89
CA TYR A 66 -27.42 -19.68 -23.61
C TYR A 66 -26.79 -21.06 -23.80
N SER A 67 -27.58 -22.12 -23.68
CA SER A 67 -27.23 -23.43 -24.20
C SER A 67 -28.07 -23.74 -25.44
N TYR A 68 -27.44 -24.37 -26.43
CA TYR A 68 -28.10 -24.84 -27.62
C TYR A 68 -28.41 -26.34 -27.53
N SER A 69 -29.63 -26.75 -27.84
CA SER A 69 -30.05 -28.13 -27.96
C SER A 69 -30.20 -28.52 -29.43
N SER A 70 -29.30 -29.38 -29.91
CA SER A 70 -29.39 -29.90 -31.30
C SER A 70 -30.59 -30.85 -31.55
N ALA A 71 -31.21 -31.35 -30.49
CA ALA A 71 -32.37 -32.22 -30.60
C ALA A 71 -33.67 -31.45 -30.85
N THR A 72 -33.75 -30.21 -30.36
CA THR A 72 -34.95 -29.34 -30.47
C THR A 72 -34.70 -28.12 -31.35
N ASP A 73 -33.43 -27.89 -31.78
CA ASP A 73 -32.99 -26.70 -32.51
C ASP A 73 -33.31 -25.39 -31.76
N GLU A 74 -33.19 -25.43 -30.40
CA GLU A 74 -33.57 -24.31 -29.54
C GLU A 74 -32.41 -23.83 -28.66
N TYR A 75 -32.43 -22.54 -28.34
CA TYR A 75 -31.57 -21.93 -27.34
C TYR A 75 -32.31 -21.75 -26.04
N THR A 76 -31.76 -22.24 -24.95
CA THR A 76 -32.27 -22.00 -23.58
C THR A 76 -31.40 -20.99 -22.88
N ASN A 77 -31.98 -19.89 -22.43
CA ASN A 77 -31.28 -18.94 -21.57
C ASN A 77 -31.14 -19.48 -20.12
N HIS A 78 -29.94 -19.56 -19.61
CA HIS A 78 -29.63 -20.07 -18.27
C HIS A 78 -29.26 -18.99 -17.27
N LYS A 79 -28.98 -17.81 -17.75
CA LYS A 79 -28.66 -16.65 -16.90
C LYS A 79 -29.23 -15.42 -17.58
N ASP A 80 -30.37 -15.01 -17.09
CA ASP A 80 -30.95 -13.75 -17.52
C ASP A 80 -29.98 -12.60 -17.11
N ALA A 81 -29.76 -11.68 -18.03
CA ALA A 81 -29.05 -10.46 -17.81
C ALA A 81 -29.80 -9.53 -16.82
N THR A 82 -30.15 -10.11 -15.66
CA THR A 82 -30.85 -9.34 -14.61
C THR A 82 -29.85 -8.41 -13.91
N GLY A 83 -30.25 -7.19 -13.76
CA GLY A 83 -29.44 -6.15 -13.15
C GLY A 83 -29.09 -5.03 -14.13
N ALA A 84 -28.38 -4.07 -13.64
CA ALA A 84 -27.97 -2.90 -14.40
C ALA A 84 -26.45 -2.81 -14.49
N ILE A 85 -25.95 -2.15 -15.51
CA ILE A 85 -24.54 -1.79 -15.60
C ILE A 85 -24.19 -0.93 -14.40
N SER A 86 -23.13 -1.30 -13.70
CA SER A 86 -22.65 -0.56 -12.54
C SER A 86 -21.17 -0.23 -12.65
N VAL A 87 -20.78 0.89 -12.06
CA VAL A 87 -19.41 1.36 -12.00
C VAL A 87 -19.06 1.70 -10.56
N ASN A 88 -17.93 1.18 -10.10
CA ASN A 88 -17.30 1.57 -8.87
C ASN A 88 -15.93 2.18 -9.18
N SER A 89 -15.65 3.36 -8.66
CA SER A 89 -14.35 4.02 -8.76
C SER A 89 -13.82 4.30 -7.37
N TRP A 90 -12.52 4.06 -7.17
CA TRP A 90 -11.89 4.29 -5.86
C TRP A 90 -10.51 4.90 -5.98
N SER A 91 -10.09 5.52 -4.91
CA SER A 91 -8.78 6.12 -4.75
C SER A 91 -8.33 5.93 -3.30
N ASN A 92 -7.22 5.25 -3.11
CA ASN A 92 -6.61 5.04 -1.80
C ASN A 92 -5.21 5.61 -1.81
N LYS A 93 -4.84 6.31 -0.75
CA LYS A 93 -3.50 6.84 -0.58
C LYS A 93 -3.03 6.65 0.84
N SER A 94 -1.75 6.31 0.97
CA SER A 94 -1.08 6.25 2.25
C SER A 94 0.29 6.90 2.17
N ASN A 95 0.71 7.50 3.25
CA ASN A 95 2.09 7.95 3.40
C ASN A 95 2.60 7.65 4.80
N THR A 96 3.87 7.27 4.87
CA THR A 96 4.61 7.18 6.10
C THR A 96 5.81 8.12 6.03
N ILE A 97 5.90 9.03 6.98
CA ILE A 97 7.08 9.86 7.15
C ILE A 97 7.80 9.36 8.41
N THR A 98 9.07 9.00 8.25
CA THR A 98 9.92 8.58 9.37
C THR A 98 11.11 9.51 9.46
N LEU A 99 11.36 10.04 10.65
CA LEU A 99 12.54 10.83 10.99
C LEU A 99 13.35 10.08 12.04
N ASN A 100 14.65 9.95 11.80
CA ASN A 100 15.56 9.30 12.73
C ASN A 100 16.80 10.19 12.96
N ALA A 101 17.20 10.28 14.20
CA ALA A 101 18.45 10.88 14.61
C ALA A 101 19.20 9.91 15.52
N ARG A 102 20.49 9.75 15.28
CA ARG A 102 21.38 8.84 16.01
C ARG A 102 22.67 9.54 16.34
N ILE A 103 23.16 9.30 17.52
CA ILE A 103 24.54 9.55 17.91
C ILE A 103 25.21 8.21 18.19
N GLY A 104 26.40 8.00 17.67
CA GLY A 104 27.14 6.75 17.83
C GLY A 104 28.60 7.00 18.13
N TYR A 105 29.22 6.01 18.73
CA TYR A 105 30.62 6.01 19.11
C TYR A 105 31.23 4.66 18.88
N THR A 106 32.33 4.63 18.11
CA THR A 106 33.07 3.40 17.83
C THR A 106 34.55 3.65 18.02
N ARG A 107 35.16 2.95 18.99
CA ARG A 107 36.59 3.10 19.27
C ARG A 107 37.19 1.84 19.88
N THR A 108 38.47 1.60 19.56
CA THR A 108 39.32 0.62 20.23
C THR A 108 40.34 1.30 21.09
N PHE A 109 40.42 0.94 22.38
CA PHE A 109 41.38 1.44 23.33
C PHE A 109 42.44 0.39 23.63
N ASN A 110 43.68 0.82 23.70
CA ASN A 110 44.83 -0.03 24.05
C ASN A 110 44.87 -1.34 23.25
N GLU A 111 44.41 -1.33 21.98
CA GLU A 111 44.35 -2.51 21.08
C GLU A 111 43.57 -3.72 21.66
N ALA A 112 42.92 -3.54 22.78
CA ALA A 112 42.27 -4.61 23.52
C ALA A 112 40.78 -4.42 23.79
N HIS A 113 40.34 -3.15 23.98
CA HIS A 113 38.98 -2.85 24.39
C HIS A 113 38.23 -2.16 23.25
N ARG A 114 37.36 -2.87 22.58
CA ARG A 114 36.49 -2.35 21.51
C ARG A 114 35.14 -1.96 22.09
N ILE A 115 34.74 -0.74 21.83
CA ILE A 115 33.40 -0.23 22.16
C ILE A 115 32.74 0.20 20.84
N ASP A 116 31.51 -0.26 20.64
CA ASP A 116 30.60 0.22 19.61
C ASP A 116 29.24 0.48 20.25
N ALA A 117 28.85 1.75 20.32
CA ALA A 117 27.64 2.15 21.02
C ALA A 117 26.88 3.21 20.23
N PHE A 118 25.57 3.19 20.33
CA PHE A 118 24.73 4.27 19.81
C PHE A 118 23.48 4.48 20.67
N ALA A 119 22.95 5.68 20.60
CA ALA A 119 21.60 6.05 21.02
C ALA A 119 20.87 6.67 19.83
N SER A 120 19.59 6.36 19.68
CA SER A 120 18.78 6.79 18.54
C SER A 120 17.39 7.17 18.99
N TYR A 121 16.87 8.23 18.38
CA TYR A 121 15.48 8.65 18.44
C TYR A 121 14.84 8.48 17.05
N GLU A 122 13.65 7.93 17.01
CA GLU A 122 12.88 7.76 15.79
C GLU A 122 11.43 8.15 16.03
N GLN A 123 10.88 8.91 15.11
CA GLN A 123 9.46 9.16 15.05
C GLN A 123 8.93 8.83 13.67
N SER A 124 7.74 8.26 13.62
CA SER A 124 7.03 8.00 12.36
C SER A 124 5.58 8.41 12.45
N LYS A 125 5.07 8.92 11.35
CA LYS A 125 3.67 9.28 11.17
C LYS A 125 3.15 8.61 9.92
N TYR A 126 2.09 7.82 10.10
CA TYR A 126 1.37 7.16 9.02
C TYR A 126 0.02 7.85 8.83
N ASN A 127 -0.30 8.16 7.58
CA ASN A 127 -1.62 8.64 7.18
C ASN A 127 -2.16 7.74 6.07
N TYR A 128 -3.43 7.44 6.18
CA TYR A 128 -4.18 6.71 5.16
C TYR A 128 -5.46 7.48 4.86
N SER A 129 -5.88 7.49 3.60
CA SER A 129 -7.21 7.95 3.22
C SER A 129 -7.73 7.16 2.03
N SER A 130 -9.02 6.89 2.04
CA SER A 130 -9.75 6.24 0.97
C SER A 130 -10.95 7.08 0.56
N LEU A 131 -11.30 6.98 -0.70
CA LEU A 131 -12.50 7.53 -1.29
C LEU A 131 -13.02 6.55 -2.34
N SER A 132 -14.32 6.31 -2.35
CA SER A 132 -14.98 5.52 -3.39
C SER A 132 -16.30 6.13 -3.79
N GLY A 133 -16.69 5.87 -5.04
CA GLY A 133 -17.99 6.25 -5.56
C GLY A 133 -18.55 5.11 -6.40
N TYR A 134 -19.84 4.87 -6.25
CA TYR A 134 -20.57 3.84 -6.97
C TYR A 134 -21.81 4.43 -7.62
N ARG A 135 -22.10 3.99 -8.84
CA ARG A 135 -23.38 4.21 -9.51
C ARG A 135 -23.79 3.01 -10.33
N THR A 136 -25.07 2.84 -10.51
CA THR A 136 -25.69 1.83 -11.38
C THR A 136 -26.65 2.48 -12.37
N ASN A 137 -27.33 1.67 -13.17
CA ASN A 137 -28.28 2.08 -14.21
C ASN A 137 -27.64 2.98 -15.28
N TYR A 138 -26.48 2.56 -15.80
CA TYR A 138 -25.85 3.17 -16.98
C TYR A 138 -26.58 2.71 -18.25
N LEU A 139 -26.69 3.62 -19.21
CA LEU A 139 -27.20 3.30 -20.54
C LEU A 139 -26.20 2.50 -21.39
N SER A 140 -24.92 2.63 -21.11
CA SER A 140 -23.84 1.95 -21.83
C SER A 140 -22.60 1.82 -20.95
N SER A 141 -21.89 0.71 -21.10
CA SER A 141 -20.57 0.50 -20.48
C SER A 141 -19.44 1.26 -21.18
N ALA A 142 -19.69 1.85 -22.34
CA ALA A 142 -18.70 2.64 -23.10
C ALA A 142 -18.37 3.99 -22.45
N LEU A 143 -19.24 4.49 -21.57
CA LEU A 143 -19.07 5.76 -20.84
C LEU A 143 -19.07 5.49 -19.32
N PRO A 144 -18.00 4.93 -18.78
CA PRO A 144 -17.98 4.44 -17.41
C PRO A 144 -17.57 5.51 -16.39
N ASP A 145 -17.89 6.76 -16.61
CA ASP A 145 -17.67 7.80 -15.62
C ASP A 145 -18.88 7.94 -14.70
N LEU A 146 -18.63 8.19 -13.43
CA LEU A 146 -19.70 8.22 -12.41
C LEU A 146 -20.83 9.18 -12.77
N ASP A 147 -20.53 10.26 -13.49
CA ASP A 147 -21.52 11.26 -13.86
C ASP A 147 -22.55 10.78 -14.87
N PHE A 148 -22.25 9.76 -15.66
CA PHE A 148 -23.16 9.16 -16.67
C PHE A 148 -24.09 8.10 -16.09
N GLY A 149 -23.89 7.67 -14.83
CA GLY A 149 -24.82 6.77 -14.16
C GLY A 149 -26.08 7.50 -13.67
N SER A 150 -27.02 6.71 -13.18
CA SER A 150 -28.29 7.23 -12.65
C SER A 150 -28.11 8.36 -11.65
N LYS A 151 -29.03 9.34 -11.68
CA LYS A 151 -29.08 10.44 -10.72
C LYS A 151 -29.98 10.13 -9.50
N VAL A 152 -30.68 9.00 -9.52
CA VAL A 152 -31.55 8.54 -8.43
C VAL A 152 -30.70 8.18 -7.21
N ASP A 153 -31.12 8.58 -6.01
CA ASP A 153 -30.33 8.37 -4.81
C ASP A 153 -30.14 6.90 -4.45
N ALA A 154 -31.12 6.04 -4.73
CA ALA A 154 -31.03 4.60 -4.52
C ALA A 154 -29.99 3.91 -5.42
N ASP A 155 -29.56 4.56 -6.49
CA ASP A 155 -28.62 4.04 -7.48
C ASP A 155 -27.18 4.52 -7.25
N LYS A 156 -26.96 5.28 -6.18
CA LYS A 156 -25.68 5.91 -5.85
C LYS A 156 -25.19 5.47 -4.47
N ASP A 157 -23.91 5.29 -4.36
CA ASP A 157 -23.25 5.13 -3.07
C ASP A 157 -21.86 5.81 -3.11
N ASN A 158 -21.41 6.20 -1.94
CA ASN A 158 -20.05 6.69 -1.76
C ASN A 158 -19.53 6.28 -0.39
N GLY A 159 -18.22 6.18 -0.29
CA GLY A 159 -17.57 5.86 0.95
C GLY A 159 -16.19 6.50 1.03
N GLY A 160 -15.71 6.64 2.23
CA GLY A 160 -14.37 7.13 2.47
C GLY A 160 -14.04 7.14 3.96
N ASN A 161 -12.78 6.97 4.26
CA ASN A 161 -12.28 7.08 5.61
C ASN A 161 -10.85 7.61 5.60
N SER A 162 -10.40 8.06 6.76
CA SER A 162 -9.00 8.39 6.99
C SER A 162 -8.55 7.88 8.34
N THR A 163 -7.27 7.51 8.41
CA THR A 163 -6.62 7.05 9.64
C THR A 163 -5.27 7.72 9.76
N GLU A 164 -4.95 8.16 10.96
CA GLU A 164 -3.65 8.71 11.31
C GLU A 164 -3.09 7.96 12.51
N THR A 165 -1.81 7.57 12.43
CA THR A 165 -1.06 6.98 13.55
C THR A 165 0.32 7.59 13.64
N ALA A 166 0.78 7.82 14.88
CA ALA A 166 2.12 8.32 15.15
C ALA A 166 2.80 7.43 16.19
N ARG A 167 4.12 7.28 16.05
CA ARG A 167 4.96 6.51 16.98
C ARG A 167 6.25 7.28 17.26
N GLN A 168 6.74 7.15 18.49
CA GLN A 168 8.03 7.66 18.92
C GLN A 168 8.78 6.55 19.64
N ASN A 169 10.02 6.33 19.28
CA ASN A 169 10.86 5.26 19.81
C ASN A 169 12.22 5.84 20.23
N TRP A 170 12.70 5.39 21.39
CA TRP A 170 14.08 5.54 21.80
C TRP A 170 14.72 4.17 21.84
N PHE A 171 15.89 4.03 21.28
CA PHE A 171 16.62 2.77 21.33
C PHE A 171 18.12 3.00 21.31
N GLY A 172 18.81 2.06 21.88
CA GLY A 172 20.26 2.11 21.94
C GLY A 172 20.87 0.73 22.08
N ARG A 173 22.16 0.67 21.78
CA ARG A 173 22.97 -0.54 21.89
C ARG A 173 24.35 -0.17 22.34
N ILE A 174 24.94 -1.05 23.12
CA ILE A 174 26.35 -1.01 23.50
C ILE A 174 26.90 -2.40 23.26
N ASN A 175 27.90 -2.49 22.40
CA ASN A 175 28.72 -3.68 22.18
C ASN A 175 30.09 -3.42 22.80
N TYR A 176 30.57 -4.37 23.57
CA TYR A 176 31.90 -4.35 24.15
C TYR A 176 32.65 -5.62 23.80
N GLY A 177 33.86 -5.49 23.31
CA GLY A 177 34.76 -6.58 23.02
C GLY A 177 36.09 -6.43 23.76
N TYR A 178 36.58 -7.53 24.35
CA TYR A 178 37.90 -7.58 24.95
C TYR A 178 38.77 -8.57 24.21
N LYS A 179 39.85 -8.05 23.59
CA LYS A 179 40.85 -8.83 22.81
C LYS A 179 40.20 -9.78 21.78
N ASP A 180 39.02 -9.40 21.23
CA ASP A 180 38.21 -10.20 20.32
C ASP A 180 37.83 -11.63 20.84
N LYS A 181 38.04 -11.89 22.14
CA LYS A 181 37.72 -13.16 22.80
C LYS A 181 36.45 -13.12 23.62
N TYR A 182 36.18 -11.99 24.27
CA TYR A 182 35.00 -11.82 25.12
C TYR A 182 34.16 -10.70 24.54
N LEU A 183 32.89 -11.02 24.30
CA LEU A 183 31.93 -10.08 23.70
C LEU A 183 30.73 -9.95 24.66
N ALA A 184 30.29 -8.72 24.87
CA ALA A 184 29.07 -8.41 25.60
C ALA A 184 28.22 -7.43 24.78
N GLU A 185 26.91 -7.65 24.72
CA GLU A 185 25.95 -6.76 24.09
C GLU A 185 24.84 -6.39 25.06
N PHE A 186 24.48 -5.12 25.09
CA PHE A 186 23.31 -4.62 25.77
C PHE A 186 22.48 -3.78 24.80
N THR A 187 21.18 -4.08 24.69
CA THR A 187 20.23 -3.34 23.85
C THR A 187 19.03 -2.92 24.67
N ILE A 188 18.60 -1.67 24.47
CA ILE A 188 17.37 -1.12 25.06
C ILE A 188 16.48 -0.55 23.95
N ARG A 189 15.15 -0.71 24.13
CA ARG A 189 14.12 -0.15 23.26
C ARG A 189 12.90 0.26 24.07
#